data_4d714f0adcc26812689bacd7b0b851ff
#
_entry.id   4d714f0adcc26812689bacd7b0b851ff
#
_cell.length_a   1.000
_cell.length_b   1.000
_cell.length_c   1.000
_cell.angle_alpha   90.00
_cell.angle_beta   90.00
_cell.angle_gamma   90.00
#
_symmetry.space_group_name_H-M   'P 1'
#
loop_
_entity.id
_entity.type
_entity.pdbx_description
1 polymer ?
#
loop_
_entity_poly.entity_id
_entity_poly.type
_entity_poly.pdbx_seq_one_letter_code
_entity_poly.pdbx_strand_id
1 'polypeptide(L)'
;MHVAKLFLPAVAALAFSVPAMAQQMAGGTPSVDDQVDQLDEMVDLDEGQKEEMSNLLTQMQDKISGKEQEAQQLQQQLGEQVQPDYDEAAIRADAERLGDLTAEMTADSIILQSQIEGVFTQEQREQLDEAMAQRQEQMQQQMQEQMQQQQQGG
;
A
#
# COMPACT_ATOMS: atom_id res chain seq x y z
N MET A 1 -14.27 -21.26 31.66
CA MET A 1 -14.74 -20.54 30.46
C MET A 1 -13.61 -19.67 29.97
N HIS A 2 -12.81 -20.16 29.04
CA HIS A 2 -11.65 -19.46 28.50
C HIS A 2 -12.15 -18.69 27.27
N VAL A 3 -12.21 -17.39 27.40
CA VAL A 3 -12.47 -16.50 26.27
C VAL A 3 -11.17 -16.38 25.51
N ALA A 4 -11.07 -17.12 24.40
CA ALA A 4 -9.99 -16.95 23.44
C ALA A 4 -10.09 -15.54 22.87
N LYS A 5 -9.18 -14.66 23.29
CA LYS A 5 -8.92 -13.40 22.62
C LYS A 5 -8.36 -13.74 21.24
N LEU A 6 -9.21 -13.65 20.23
CA LEU A 6 -8.80 -13.57 18.84
C LEU A 6 -8.00 -12.26 18.67
N PHE A 7 -6.68 -12.37 18.80
CA PHE A 7 -5.78 -11.39 18.24
C PHE A 7 -5.91 -11.49 16.72
N LEU A 8 -6.77 -10.66 16.13
CA LEU A 8 -6.55 -10.27 14.76
C LEU A 8 -5.31 -9.37 14.79
N PRO A 9 -4.24 -9.70 14.08
CA PRO A 9 -3.23 -8.73 13.78
C PRO A 9 -3.89 -7.74 12.82
N ALA A 10 -4.26 -6.58 13.35
CA ALA A 10 -4.55 -5.44 12.53
C ALA A 10 -3.22 -4.89 12.01
N VAL A 11 -2.52 -5.69 11.23
CA VAL A 11 -1.57 -5.16 10.26
C VAL A 11 -2.45 -4.54 9.19
N ALA A 12 -3.00 -3.39 9.56
CA ALA A 12 -3.69 -2.54 8.64
C ALA A 12 -2.69 -2.20 7.56
N ALA A 13 -2.92 -2.82 6.40
CA ALA A 13 -2.46 -2.34 5.15
C ALA A 13 -1.80 -0.96 5.26
N LEU A 14 -0.48 -0.93 5.11
CA LEU A 14 0.17 0.14 4.40
C LEU A 14 -0.31 0.05 2.92
N ALA A 15 -1.61 -0.16 2.76
CA ALA A 15 -2.26 0.31 1.58
C ALA A 15 -2.06 1.81 1.65
N PHE A 16 -1.09 2.30 0.91
CA PHE A 16 -1.03 3.69 0.49
C PHE A 16 -2.34 3.97 -0.27
N SER A 17 -3.43 3.98 0.48
CA SER A 17 -4.63 4.65 0.09
C SER A 17 -4.26 6.13 0.17
N VAL A 18 -3.57 6.60 -0.86
CA VAL A 18 -3.49 8.03 -1.13
C VAL A 18 -4.95 8.45 -1.26
N PRO A 19 -5.52 9.16 -0.28
CA PRO A 19 -6.83 9.74 -0.50
C PRO A 19 -6.69 10.62 -1.74
N ALA A 20 -7.66 10.54 -2.63
CA ALA A 20 -7.76 11.37 -3.83
C ALA A 20 -7.94 12.87 -3.45
N MET A 21 -7.01 13.40 -2.70
CA MET A 21 -6.71 14.82 -2.49
C MET A 21 -5.51 15.20 -3.36
N ALA A 22 -5.40 14.58 -4.54
CA ALA A 22 -4.40 14.92 -5.53
C ALA A 22 -4.84 16.14 -6.34
N GLN A 23 -4.96 17.25 -5.66
CA GLN A 23 -4.98 18.56 -6.34
C GLN A 23 -4.46 19.66 -5.43
N GLN A 24 -3.26 19.53 -4.91
CA GLN A 24 -2.44 20.70 -4.52
C GLN A 24 -1.17 20.33 -3.74
N MET A 25 -0.37 19.39 -4.26
CA MET A 25 1.07 19.42 -3.94
C MET A 25 1.83 18.89 -5.15
N ALA A 26 2.68 19.71 -5.73
CA ALA A 26 3.74 19.31 -6.62
C ALA A 26 4.81 18.57 -5.79
N GLY A 27 4.50 17.33 -5.43
CA GLY A 27 5.39 16.43 -4.72
C GLY A 27 5.19 15.05 -5.34
N GLY A 28 6.19 14.54 -6.06
CA GLY A 28 6.19 13.19 -6.59
C GLY A 28 5.97 12.15 -5.49
N THR A 29 5.71 10.92 -5.88
CA THR A 29 5.72 9.77 -4.96
C THR A 29 6.96 9.86 -4.07
N PRO A 30 6.83 9.74 -2.73
CA PRO A 30 7.98 9.78 -1.83
C PRO A 30 9.06 8.79 -2.32
N SER A 31 10.31 9.24 -2.34
CA SER A 31 11.41 8.34 -2.68
C SER A 31 11.54 7.21 -1.64
N VAL A 32 12.26 6.15 -1.98
CA VAL A 32 12.54 5.08 -1.02
C VAL A 32 13.23 5.64 0.23
N ASP A 33 14.17 6.57 0.04
CA ASP A 33 14.89 7.21 1.13
C ASP A 33 13.94 8.00 2.04
N ASP A 34 13.02 8.80 1.46
CA ASP A 34 12.00 9.52 2.25
C ASP A 34 11.10 8.58 3.07
N GLN A 35 10.80 7.40 2.54
CA GLN A 35 10.00 6.39 3.24
C GLN A 35 10.77 5.77 4.41
N VAL A 36 12.06 5.47 4.22
CA VAL A 36 12.93 4.94 5.28
C VAL A 36 13.14 5.99 6.36
N ASP A 37 13.38 7.26 5.99
CA ASP A 37 13.54 8.35 6.94
C ASP A 37 12.27 8.56 7.79
N GLN A 38 11.08 8.47 7.19
CA GLN A 38 9.83 8.54 7.94
C GLN A 38 9.65 7.40 8.95
N LEU A 39 10.10 6.19 8.61
CA LEU A 39 10.07 5.07 9.52
C LEU A 39 11.10 5.23 10.64
N ASP A 40 12.29 5.71 10.31
CA ASP A 40 13.34 6.02 11.28
C ASP A 40 12.87 7.05 12.32
N GLU A 41 12.19 8.11 11.88
CA GLU A 41 11.61 9.11 12.79
C GLU A 41 10.55 8.53 13.76
N MET A 42 9.89 7.44 13.37
CA MET A 42 8.84 6.83 14.19
C MET A 42 9.36 5.79 15.19
N VAL A 43 10.40 5.03 14.80
CA VAL A 43 10.81 3.84 15.57
C VAL A 43 12.32 3.70 15.80
N ASP A 44 13.12 4.72 15.47
CA ASP A 44 14.59 4.76 15.68
C ASP A 44 15.26 3.52 15.03
N LEU A 45 15.35 3.47 13.71
CA LEU A 45 15.99 2.38 12.98
C LEU A 45 17.51 2.43 13.11
N ASP A 46 18.16 1.30 13.28
CA ASP A 46 19.61 1.23 13.15
C ASP A 46 20.05 1.26 11.67
N GLU A 47 21.35 1.48 11.43
CA GLU A 47 21.89 1.57 10.07
C GLU A 47 21.67 0.30 9.24
N GLY A 48 21.75 -0.87 9.87
CA GLY A 48 21.48 -2.15 9.20
C GLY A 48 20.02 -2.29 8.78
N GLN A 49 19.10 -1.88 9.65
CA GLN A 49 17.67 -1.86 9.37
C GLN A 49 17.32 -0.90 8.24
N LYS A 50 17.91 0.29 8.21
CA LYS A 50 17.73 1.28 7.13
C LYS A 50 18.19 0.73 5.77
N GLU A 51 19.36 0.09 5.75
CA GLU A 51 19.89 -0.50 4.52
C GLU A 51 19.00 -1.66 4.04
N GLU A 52 18.57 -2.55 4.93
CA GLU A 52 17.68 -3.67 4.60
C GLU A 52 16.32 -3.17 4.11
N MET A 53 15.74 -2.19 4.78
CA MET A 53 14.47 -1.56 4.40
C MET A 53 14.56 -0.91 3.02
N SER A 54 15.60 -0.11 2.77
CA SER A 54 15.83 0.53 1.46
C SER A 54 15.95 -0.51 0.33
N ASN A 55 16.67 -1.60 0.58
CA ASN A 55 16.81 -2.69 -0.37
C ASN A 55 15.46 -3.38 -0.66
N LEU A 56 14.67 -3.67 0.36
CA LEU A 56 13.36 -4.30 0.22
C LEU A 56 12.38 -3.40 -0.57
N LEU A 57 12.31 -2.12 -0.24
CA LEU A 57 11.45 -1.15 -0.91
C LEU A 57 11.84 -0.95 -2.37
N THR A 58 13.15 -0.87 -2.67
CA THR A 58 13.66 -0.74 -4.04
C THR A 58 13.31 -1.98 -4.87
N GLN A 59 13.57 -3.17 -4.35
CA GLN A 59 13.23 -4.42 -5.05
C GLN A 59 11.73 -4.54 -5.34
N MET A 60 10.88 -4.08 -4.42
CA MET A 60 9.45 -4.08 -4.64
C MET A 60 9.05 -3.09 -5.73
N GLN A 61 9.56 -1.87 -5.67
CA GLN A 61 9.26 -0.84 -6.67
C GLN A 61 9.59 -1.34 -8.08
N ASP A 62 10.74 -1.98 -8.25
CA ASP A 62 11.16 -2.56 -9.53
C ASP A 62 10.22 -3.69 -9.99
N LYS A 63 9.85 -4.60 -9.09
CA LYS A 63 8.94 -5.71 -9.41
C LYS A 63 7.54 -5.24 -9.76
N ILE A 64 6.99 -4.31 -8.99
CA ILE A 64 5.62 -3.82 -9.21
C ILE A 64 5.54 -2.96 -10.46
N SER A 65 6.48 -2.05 -10.69
CA SER A 65 6.44 -1.16 -11.85
C SER A 65 6.42 -1.91 -13.18
N GLY A 66 7.21 -3.00 -13.29
CA GLY A 66 7.20 -3.86 -14.47
C GLY A 66 5.85 -4.55 -14.70
N LYS A 67 5.25 -5.08 -13.63
CA LYS A 67 3.95 -5.75 -13.69
C LYS A 67 2.79 -4.79 -13.95
N GLU A 68 2.85 -3.58 -13.39
CA GLU A 68 1.86 -2.54 -13.66
C GLU A 68 1.86 -2.11 -15.13
N GLN A 69 3.05 -1.96 -15.73
CA GLN A 69 3.16 -1.64 -17.15
C GLN A 69 2.56 -2.74 -18.03
N GLU A 70 2.85 -4.02 -17.73
CA GLU A 70 2.28 -5.16 -18.44
C GLU A 70 0.75 -5.20 -18.26
N ALA A 71 0.25 -4.98 -17.05
CA ALA A 71 -1.18 -4.94 -16.77
C ALA A 71 -1.90 -3.82 -17.53
N GLN A 72 -1.30 -2.62 -17.62
CA GLN A 72 -1.83 -1.51 -18.40
C GLN A 72 -1.88 -1.84 -19.90
N GLN A 73 -0.84 -2.48 -20.45
CA GLN A 73 -0.82 -2.91 -21.84
C GLN A 73 -1.92 -3.94 -22.12
N LEU A 74 -2.10 -4.93 -21.25
CA LEU A 74 -3.16 -5.92 -21.39
C LEU A 74 -4.56 -5.30 -21.29
N GLN A 75 -4.77 -4.34 -20.40
CA GLN A 75 -6.03 -3.60 -20.32
C GLN A 75 -6.32 -2.82 -21.61
N GLN A 76 -5.30 -2.20 -22.20
CA GLN A 76 -5.44 -1.51 -23.48
C GLN A 76 -5.77 -2.50 -24.59
N GLN A 77 -5.06 -3.62 -24.70
CA GLN A 77 -5.32 -4.68 -25.69
C GLN A 77 -6.72 -5.25 -25.57
N LEU A 78 -7.18 -5.52 -24.35
CA LEU A 78 -8.56 -5.97 -24.09
C LEU A 78 -9.60 -4.92 -24.53
N GLY A 79 -9.29 -3.64 -24.34
CA GLY A 79 -10.15 -2.54 -24.84
C GLY A 79 -10.22 -2.50 -26.36
N GLU A 80 -9.11 -2.73 -27.05
CA GLU A 80 -9.05 -2.75 -28.53
C GLU A 80 -9.74 -3.97 -29.15
N GLN A 81 -9.88 -5.07 -28.39
CA GLN A 81 -10.59 -6.30 -28.83
C GLN A 81 -12.12 -6.17 -28.78
N VAL A 82 -12.65 -5.07 -28.26
CA VAL A 82 -14.10 -4.83 -28.24
C VAL A 82 -14.58 -4.40 -29.63
N GLN A 83 -14.87 -5.39 -30.49
CA GLN A 83 -15.29 -5.20 -31.88
C GLN A 83 -16.27 -6.32 -32.31
N PRO A 84 -17.06 -6.14 -33.38
CA PRO A 84 -18.08 -7.11 -33.79
C PRO A 84 -17.53 -8.49 -34.13
N ASP A 85 -16.32 -8.59 -34.66
CA ASP A 85 -15.61 -9.81 -35.06
C ASP A 85 -14.48 -10.15 -34.08
N TYR A 86 -14.80 -10.13 -32.79
CA TYR A 86 -13.85 -10.40 -31.71
C TYR A 86 -13.33 -11.84 -31.67
N ASP A 87 -12.11 -12.00 -31.21
CA ASP A 87 -11.53 -13.31 -30.91
C ASP A 87 -11.70 -13.63 -29.41
N GLU A 88 -12.66 -14.52 -29.11
CA GLU A 88 -12.94 -14.93 -27.73
C GLU A 88 -11.73 -15.58 -27.06
N ALA A 89 -10.93 -16.36 -27.79
CA ALA A 89 -9.78 -17.04 -27.21
C ALA A 89 -8.67 -16.05 -26.84
N ALA A 90 -8.42 -15.05 -27.68
CA ALA A 90 -7.46 -13.99 -27.36
C ALA A 90 -7.91 -13.17 -26.16
N ILE A 91 -9.20 -12.76 -26.09
CA ILE A 91 -9.74 -12.04 -24.95
C ILE A 91 -9.57 -12.84 -23.64
N ARG A 92 -9.84 -14.14 -23.66
CA ARG A 92 -9.69 -15.00 -22.47
C ARG A 92 -8.24 -15.11 -22.04
N ALA A 93 -7.31 -15.27 -22.97
CA ALA A 93 -5.88 -15.37 -22.67
C ALA A 93 -5.33 -14.09 -22.04
N ASP A 94 -5.68 -12.92 -22.59
CA ASP A 94 -5.26 -11.64 -22.06
C ASP A 94 -5.89 -11.36 -20.69
N ALA A 95 -7.16 -11.71 -20.50
CA ALA A 95 -7.84 -11.58 -19.21
C ALA A 95 -7.26 -12.51 -18.13
N GLU A 96 -6.90 -13.75 -18.48
CA GLU A 96 -6.22 -14.70 -17.59
C GLU A 96 -4.86 -14.16 -17.19
N ARG A 97 -4.07 -13.67 -18.14
CA ARG A 97 -2.76 -13.06 -17.85
C ARG A 97 -2.85 -11.84 -16.94
N LEU A 98 -3.87 -10.98 -17.15
CA LEU A 98 -4.13 -9.84 -16.28
C LEU A 98 -4.51 -10.28 -14.86
N GLY A 99 -5.29 -11.36 -14.74
CA GLY A 99 -5.62 -12.00 -13.47
C GLY A 99 -4.38 -12.53 -12.74
N ASP A 100 -3.49 -13.22 -13.44
CA ASP A 100 -2.23 -13.74 -12.91
C ASP A 100 -1.33 -12.61 -12.41
N LEU A 101 -1.16 -11.53 -13.19
CA LEU A 101 -0.38 -10.35 -12.77
C LEU A 101 -0.94 -9.74 -11.49
N THR A 102 -2.26 -9.62 -11.39
CA THR A 102 -2.91 -9.08 -10.18
C THR A 102 -2.65 -9.97 -8.97
N ALA A 103 -2.72 -11.29 -9.15
CA ALA A 103 -2.44 -12.26 -8.09
C ALA A 103 -0.97 -12.21 -7.65
N GLU A 104 -0.03 -12.15 -8.62
CA GLU A 104 1.39 -12.01 -8.35
C GLU A 104 1.72 -10.71 -7.60
N MET A 105 1.18 -9.57 -8.03
CA MET A 105 1.38 -8.27 -7.37
C MET A 105 0.85 -8.29 -5.93
N THR A 106 -0.30 -8.93 -5.71
CA THR A 106 -0.86 -9.09 -4.36
C THR A 106 0.04 -9.95 -3.49
N ALA A 107 0.54 -11.06 -4.02
CA ALA A 107 1.46 -11.94 -3.30
C ALA A 107 2.78 -11.23 -2.97
N ASP A 108 3.37 -10.53 -3.94
CA ASP A 108 4.61 -9.77 -3.73
C ASP A 108 4.44 -8.67 -2.67
N SER A 109 3.29 -7.98 -2.65
CA SER A 109 2.98 -6.97 -1.63
C SER A 109 2.89 -7.56 -0.23
N ILE A 110 2.24 -8.72 -0.07
CA ILE A 110 2.12 -9.39 1.23
C ILE A 110 3.47 -9.94 1.70
N ILE A 111 4.24 -10.52 0.78
CA ILE A 111 5.59 -11.02 1.08
C ILE A 111 6.48 -9.89 1.57
N LEU A 112 6.49 -8.75 0.85
CA LEU A 112 7.27 -7.60 1.27
C LEU A 112 6.83 -7.09 2.64
N GLN A 113 5.54 -6.94 2.86
CA GLN A 113 5.03 -6.52 4.16
C GLN A 113 5.53 -7.43 5.28
N SER A 114 5.53 -8.75 5.03
CA SER A 114 6.07 -9.72 6.00
C SER A 114 7.58 -9.58 6.19
N GLN A 115 8.33 -9.24 5.14
CA GLN A 115 9.77 -8.99 5.22
C GLN A 115 10.07 -7.72 6.00
N ILE A 116 9.34 -6.64 5.74
CA ILE A 116 9.42 -5.37 6.49
C ILE A 116 9.14 -5.59 7.98
N GLU A 117 8.09 -6.34 8.31
CA GLU A 117 7.80 -6.73 9.70
C GLU A 117 8.96 -7.48 10.36
N GLY A 118 9.68 -8.28 9.58
CA GLY A 118 10.85 -9.01 10.03
C GLY A 118 12.07 -8.14 10.34
N VAL A 119 12.16 -6.95 9.74
CA VAL A 119 13.26 -5.98 9.98
C VAL A 119 13.12 -5.35 11.37
N PHE A 120 11.89 -5.12 11.84
CA PHE A 120 11.64 -4.48 13.12
C PHE A 120 11.86 -5.41 14.32
N THR A 121 12.39 -4.87 15.40
CA THR A 121 12.35 -5.51 16.71
C THR A 121 10.91 -5.51 17.24
N GLN A 122 10.65 -6.31 18.28
CA GLN A 122 9.33 -6.33 18.90
C GLN A 122 8.95 -4.95 19.48
N GLU A 123 9.90 -4.26 20.09
CA GLU A 123 9.68 -2.94 20.67
C GLU A 123 9.34 -1.89 19.59
N GLN A 124 10.04 -1.92 18.47
CA GLN A 124 9.76 -1.04 17.33
C GLN A 124 8.38 -1.30 16.72
N ARG A 125 7.93 -2.55 16.65
CA ARG A 125 6.57 -2.88 16.20
C ARG A 125 5.50 -2.31 17.13
N GLU A 126 5.70 -2.42 18.45
CA GLU A 126 4.78 -1.86 19.45
C GLU A 126 4.72 -0.32 19.33
N GLN A 127 5.85 0.34 19.13
CA GLN A 127 5.90 1.79 18.90
C GLN A 127 5.19 2.20 17.61
N LEU A 128 5.36 1.44 16.54
CA LEU A 128 4.69 1.69 15.26
C LEU A 128 3.17 1.55 15.39
N ASP A 129 2.69 0.51 16.07
CA ASP A 129 1.27 0.30 16.34
C ASP A 129 0.66 1.46 17.14
N GLU A 130 1.37 1.95 18.17
CA GLU A 130 0.95 3.11 18.95
C GLU A 130 0.91 4.39 18.11
N ALA A 131 1.93 4.64 17.29
CA ALA A 131 1.99 5.81 16.42
C ALA A 131 0.86 5.80 15.38
N MET A 132 0.56 4.63 14.81
CA MET A 132 -0.56 4.47 13.87
C MET A 132 -1.92 4.68 14.56
N ALA A 133 -2.12 4.15 15.75
CA ALA A 133 -3.34 4.34 16.52
C ALA A 133 -3.58 5.83 16.81
N GLN A 134 -2.56 6.56 17.24
CA GLN A 134 -2.63 8.00 17.49
C GLN A 134 -2.97 8.81 16.23
N ARG A 135 -2.36 8.46 15.08
CA ARG A 135 -2.69 9.11 13.80
C ARG A 135 -4.15 8.87 13.39
N GLN A 136 -4.64 7.66 13.60
CA GLN A 136 -6.02 7.31 13.29
C GLN A 136 -7.01 8.08 14.17
N GLU A 137 -6.73 8.23 15.46
CA GLU A 137 -7.54 9.05 16.38
C GLU A 137 -7.55 10.53 15.96
N GLN A 138 -6.38 11.09 15.64
CA GLN A 138 -6.27 12.48 15.17
C GLN A 138 -7.08 12.72 13.89
N MET A 139 -7.01 11.77 12.94
CA MET A 139 -7.76 11.86 11.69
C MET A 139 -9.28 11.81 11.93
N GLN A 140 -9.74 10.95 12.86
CA GLN A 140 -11.14 10.89 13.25
C GLN A 140 -11.61 12.18 13.92
N GLN A 141 -10.79 12.78 14.79
CA GLN A 141 -11.10 14.05 15.44
C GLN A 141 -11.23 15.19 14.42
N GLN A 142 -10.26 15.30 13.48
CA GLN A 142 -10.32 16.30 12.42
C GLN A 142 -11.56 16.14 11.53
N MET A 143 -11.93 14.91 11.21
CA MET A 143 -13.12 14.64 10.40
C MET A 143 -14.40 15.01 11.14
N GLN A 144 -14.47 14.77 12.46
CA GLN A 144 -15.59 15.19 13.29
C GLN A 144 -15.70 16.73 13.41
N GLU A 145 -14.57 17.41 13.58
CA GLU A 145 -14.52 18.88 13.62
C GLU A 145 -14.98 19.50 12.31
N GLN A 146 -14.55 18.97 11.16
CA GLN A 146 -15.01 19.42 9.85
C GLN A 146 -16.51 19.24 9.65
N MET A 147 -17.06 18.10 10.09
CA MET A 147 -18.50 17.86 10.02
C MET A 147 -19.30 18.83 10.92
N GLN A 148 -18.79 19.17 12.10
CA GLN A 148 -19.44 20.13 13.00
C GLN A 148 -19.42 21.55 12.43
N GLN A 149 -18.31 21.95 11.80
CA GLN A 149 -18.20 23.28 11.15
C GLN A 149 -19.17 23.41 9.98
N GLN A 150 -19.39 22.35 9.19
CA GLN A 150 -20.38 22.37 8.12
C GLN A 150 -21.82 22.47 8.60
N GLN A 151 -22.14 21.96 9.78
CA GLN A 151 -23.49 22.05 10.35
C GLN A 151 -23.79 23.43 11.00
N GLN A 152 -22.76 24.20 11.37
CA GLN A 152 -22.92 25.53 11.97
C GLN A 152 -22.91 26.69 10.96
N GLY A 153 -22.57 26.41 9.69
CA GLY A 153 -22.46 27.39 8.61
C GLY A 153 -23.65 27.46 7.64
N GLY A 154 -24.79 26.77 7.93
CA GLY A 154 -25.97 26.70 7.07
C GLY A 154 -27.18 27.52 7.59
#